data_41428f37f1532180c5946c1d4d9f681e
#
_entry.id   41428f37f1532180c5946c1d4d9f681e
#
_cell.length_a   1.000
_cell.length_b   1.000
_cell.length_c   1.000
_cell.angle_alpha   90.00
_cell.angle_beta   90.00
_cell.angle_gamma   90.00
#
_symmetry.space_group_name_H-M   'P 1'
#
loop_
_entity.id
_entity.type
_entity.pdbx_description
1 polymer ?
#
loop_
_entity_poly.entity_id
_entity_poly.type
_entity_poly.pdbx_seq_one_letter_code
_entity_poly.pdbx_strand_id
1 'polypeptide(L)'
;HPGDLIQVDTLTVTLGPGETIQHFSAVDLFTRFSLAEVHTRATANPAASFLARLMVQAPFPIRAVQVDGGSEFMSDFEEVCERLGVKLFVLPPRSPKLNGHVERMQRTFRDEFYTRPLPSQIPELQKKLDAYLDHYNRERPHRALNGLAPLEFLAMMQEESAPQSHMC
;
A
#
# COMPACT_ATOMS: atom_id res chain seq x y z
N HIS A 1 8.00 -5.01 -13.24
CA HIS A 1 8.84 -5.51 -12.12
C HIS A 1 8.31 -5.01 -10.78
N PRO A 2 8.75 -5.64 -9.65
CA PRO A 2 8.45 -5.12 -8.32
C PRO A 2 8.84 -3.65 -8.18
N GLY A 3 7.95 -2.81 -7.65
CA GLY A 3 8.18 -1.39 -7.42
C GLY A 3 8.11 -0.48 -8.66
N ASP A 4 7.83 -1.00 -9.84
CA ASP A 4 7.67 -0.18 -11.05
C ASP A 4 6.52 0.81 -10.91
N LEU A 5 5.41 0.38 -10.28
CA LEU A 5 4.27 1.23 -10.00
C LEU A 5 3.51 0.77 -8.75
N ILE A 6 3.41 1.67 -7.79
CA ILE A 6 2.61 1.50 -6.58
C ILE A 6 1.36 2.37 -6.69
N GLN A 7 0.18 1.80 -6.51
CA GLN A 7 -1.04 2.58 -6.33
C GLN A 7 -1.17 2.96 -4.86
N VAL A 8 -1.45 4.23 -4.60
CA VAL A 8 -1.66 4.80 -3.26
C VAL A 8 -3.02 5.49 -3.23
N ASP A 9 -3.76 5.28 -2.17
CA ASP A 9 -5.09 5.85 -2.00
C ASP A 9 -5.45 5.98 -0.51
N THR A 10 -6.44 6.81 -0.22
CA THR A 10 -6.95 7.06 1.14
C THR A 10 -8.37 6.55 1.27
N LEU A 11 -8.65 5.85 2.35
CA LEU A 11 -9.96 5.33 2.70
C LEU A 11 -10.44 5.94 4.02
N THR A 12 -11.61 6.57 4.03
CA THR A 12 -12.27 6.95 5.29
C THR A 12 -12.98 5.72 5.88
N VAL A 13 -12.64 5.40 7.13
CA VAL A 13 -13.24 4.29 7.87
C VAL A 13 -13.95 4.82 9.11
N THR A 14 -15.17 4.36 9.35
CA THR A 14 -15.93 4.64 10.56
C THR A 14 -15.76 3.46 11.53
N LEU A 15 -15.19 3.72 12.70
CA LEU A 15 -14.97 2.71 13.76
C LEU A 15 -16.15 2.62 14.73
N GLY A 16 -16.89 3.73 14.90
CA GLY A 16 -18.04 3.84 15.78
C GLY A 16 -18.78 5.16 15.57
N PRO A 17 -19.85 5.44 16.31
CA PRO A 17 -20.62 6.68 16.18
C PRO A 17 -19.72 7.91 16.36
N GLY A 18 -19.55 8.71 15.30
CA GLY A 18 -18.72 9.91 15.32
C GLY A 18 -17.21 9.67 15.28
N GLU A 19 -16.74 8.43 15.25
CA GLU A 19 -15.32 8.07 15.19
C GLU A 19 -14.92 7.66 13.76
N THR A 20 -14.22 8.53 13.06
CA THR A 20 -13.66 8.26 11.73
C THR A 20 -12.15 8.36 11.75
N ILE A 21 -11.52 7.52 10.95
CA ILE A 21 -10.08 7.54 10.68
C ILE A 21 -9.82 7.58 9.19
N GLN A 22 -8.61 7.97 8.84
CA GLN A 22 -8.10 7.92 7.48
C GLN A 22 -7.10 6.76 7.37
N HIS A 23 -7.33 5.87 6.45
CA HIS A 23 -6.52 4.71 6.17
C HIS A 23 -5.81 4.93 4.83
N PHE A 24 -4.51 5.27 4.88
CA PHE A 24 -3.66 5.31 3.70
C PHE A 24 -3.27 3.90 3.30
N SER A 25 -3.36 3.59 2.03
CA SER A 25 -3.06 2.27 1.48
C SER A 25 -2.12 2.37 0.29
N ALA A 26 -1.19 1.45 0.19
CA ALA A 26 -0.33 1.28 -0.97
C ALA A 26 -0.31 -0.18 -1.42
N VAL A 27 -0.34 -0.42 -2.72
CA VAL A 27 -0.21 -1.76 -3.30
C VAL A 27 0.71 -1.74 -4.52
N ASP A 28 1.70 -2.61 -4.53
CA ASP A 28 2.51 -2.86 -5.72
C ASP A 28 1.71 -3.64 -6.78
N LEU A 29 1.69 -3.12 -8.00
CA LEU A 29 0.89 -3.72 -9.06
C LEU A 29 1.42 -5.07 -9.52
N PHE A 30 2.67 -5.35 -9.30
CA PHE A 30 3.31 -6.59 -9.73
C PHE A 30 3.21 -7.68 -8.66
N THR A 31 3.73 -7.44 -7.47
CA THR A 31 3.80 -8.43 -6.38
C THR A 31 2.55 -8.47 -5.49
N ARG A 32 1.69 -7.47 -5.54
CA ARG A 32 0.58 -7.24 -4.59
C ARG A 32 1.05 -6.95 -3.17
N PHE A 33 2.35 -6.75 -2.95
CA PHE A 33 2.84 -6.26 -1.66
C PHE A 33 2.08 -5.00 -1.24
N SER A 34 1.65 -4.97 0.00
CA SER A 34 0.80 -3.91 0.50
C SER A 34 1.32 -3.34 1.81
N LEU A 35 1.15 -2.03 1.95
CA LEU A 35 1.38 -1.30 3.18
C LEU A 35 0.17 -0.42 3.47
N ALA A 36 -0.11 -0.18 4.75
CA ALA A 36 -1.14 0.74 5.16
C ALA A 36 -0.79 1.45 6.46
N GLU A 37 -1.35 2.64 6.64
CA GLU A 37 -1.16 3.47 7.82
C GLU A 37 -2.44 4.21 8.16
N VAL A 38 -2.77 4.31 9.45
CA VAL A 38 -3.97 5.00 9.92
C VAL A 38 -3.64 6.32 10.58
N HIS A 39 -4.46 7.32 10.27
CA HIS A 39 -4.35 8.69 10.79
C HIS A 39 -5.72 9.23 11.17
N THR A 40 -5.74 10.29 11.96
CA THR A 40 -6.98 11.00 12.28
C THR A 40 -7.46 11.88 11.13
N ARG A 41 -6.56 12.30 10.25
CA ARG A 41 -6.84 13.19 9.10
C ARG A 41 -6.05 12.78 7.86
N ALA A 42 -6.64 12.97 6.68
CA ALA A 42 -5.94 12.89 5.40
C ALA A 42 -5.47 14.30 5.02
N THR A 43 -4.20 14.57 5.25
CA THR A 43 -3.52 15.82 4.87
C THR A 43 -2.16 15.52 4.27
N ALA A 44 -1.49 16.50 3.68
CA ALA A 44 -0.22 16.35 3.01
C ALA A 44 0.89 15.76 3.92
N ASN A 45 0.96 16.18 5.20
CA ASN A 45 1.94 15.64 6.15
C ASN A 45 1.80 14.13 6.41
N PRO A 46 0.62 13.58 6.79
CA PRO A 46 0.39 12.14 6.84
C PRO A 46 0.69 11.41 5.54
N ALA A 47 0.31 11.96 4.39
CA ALA A 47 0.57 11.35 3.09
C ALA A 47 2.10 11.27 2.81
N ALA A 48 2.83 12.35 3.08
CA ALA A 48 4.29 12.38 2.95
C ALA A 48 5.00 11.42 3.92
N SER A 49 4.53 11.35 5.18
CA SER A 49 5.02 10.39 6.17
C SER A 49 4.79 8.94 5.73
N PHE A 50 3.60 8.66 5.22
CA PHE A 50 3.26 7.35 4.68
C PHE A 50 4.15 6.95 3.50
N LEU A 51 4.43 7.87 2.57
CA LEU A 51 5.36 7.62 1.46
C LEU A 51 6.77 7.31 1.97
N ALA A 52 7.28 8.08 2.94
CA ALA A 52 8.59 7.82 3.52
C ALA A 52 8.66 6.44 4.20
N ARG A 53 7.62 6.05 4.93
CA ARG A 53 7.49 4.71 5.50
C ARG A 53 7.45 3.63 4.42
N LEU A 54 6.71 3.84 3.36
CA LEU A 54 6.62 2.92 2.22
C LEU A 54 7.99 2.69 1.56
N MET A 55 8.77 3.75 1.36
CA MET A 55 10.12 3.67 0.79
C MET A 55 11.09 2.85 1.66
N VAL A 56 10.90 2.86 2.99
CA VAL A 56 11.74 2.11 3.93
C VAL A 56 11.30 0.65 4.07
N GLN A 57 10.00 0.38 4.03
CA GLN A 57 9.45 -0.94 4.33
C GLN A 57 9.22 -1.82 3.10
N ALA A 58 9.15 -1.25 1.91
CA ALA A 58 9.04 -2.04 0.69
C ALA A 58 10.30 -2.90 0.48
N PRO A 59 10.14 -4.20 0.17
CA PRO A 59 11.27 -5.12 -0.03
C PRO A 59 11.94 -4.97 -1.41
N PHE A 60 11.67 -3.88 -2.11
CA PHE A 60 12.19 -3.53 -3.43
C PHE A 60 12.23 -2.00 -3.61
N PRO A 61 13.07 -1.49 -4.53
CA PRO A 61 13.08 -0.07 -4.86
C PRO A 61 11.77 0.37 -5.51
N ILE A 62 11.21 1.50 -5.06
CA ILE A 62 10.01 2.10 -5.66
C ILE A 62 10.41 3.14 -6.69
N ARG A 63 9.93 2.98 -7.93
CA ARG A 63 10.21 3.87 -9.06
C ARG A 63 9.13 4.91 -9.27
N ALA A 64 7.88 4.49 -9.08
CA ALA A 64 6.74 5.36 -9.30
C ALA A 64 5.59 5.07 -8.34
N VAL A 65 4.85 6.11 -8.00
CA VAL A 65 3.58 6.04 -7.29
C VAL A 65 2.48 6.66 -8.14
N GLN A 66 1.30 6.09 -8.04
CA GLN A 66 0.09 6.58 -8.69
C GLN A 66 -0.95 6.89 -7.62
N VAL A 67 -1.49 8.10 -7.65
CA VAL A 67 -2.52 8.57 -6.73
C VAL A 67 -3.74 9.05 -7.51
N ASP A 68 -4.88 9.14 -6.85
CA ASP A 68 -5.98 9.94 -7.35
C ASP A 68 -5.71 11.45 -7.17
N GLY A 69 -6.62 12.31 -7.61
CA GLY A 69 -6.48 13.76 -7.46
C GLY A 69 -6.85 14.29 -6.07
N GLY A 70 -6.71 13.50 -5.00
CA GLY A 70 -6.98 13.91 -3.63
C GLY A 70 -6.05 15.04 -3.17
N SER A 71 -6.58 15.97 -2.39
CA SER A 71 -5.82 17.15 -1.93
C SER A 71 -4.63 16.80 -1.04
N GLU A 72 -4.65 15.67 -0.35
CA GLU A 72 -3.57 15.14 0.47
C GLU A 72 -2.33 14.74 -0.35
N PHE A 73 -2.49 14.50 -1.64
CA PHE A 73 -1.42 14.11 -2.57
C PHE A 73 -0.88 15.27 -3.41
N MET A 74 -1.24 16.50 -3.05
CA MET A 74 -0.76 17.72 -3.71
C MET A 74 0.37 18.37 -2.93
N SER A 75 1.06 19.34 -3.54
CA SER A 75 2.09 20.18 -2.92
C SER A 75 3.17 19.41 -2.16
N ASP A 76 3.09 19.30 -0.85
CA ASP A 76 4.11 18.68 0.00
C ASP A 76 4.39 17.22 -0.39
N PHE A 77 3.37 16.48 -0.82
CA PHE A 77 3.54 15.11 -1.30
C PHE A 77 4.32 15.05 -2.61
N GLU A 78 4.05 15.98 -3.54
CA GLU A 78 4.79 16.10 -4.79
C GLU A 78 6.26 16.44 -4.54
N GLU A 79 6.54 17.39 -3.63
CA GLU A 79 7.91 17.74 -3.24
C GLU A 79 8.67 16.57 -2.61
N VAL A 80 7.98 15.74 -1.80
CA VAL A 80 8.58 14.54 -1.22
C VAL A 80 8.86 13.50 -2.30
N CYS A 81 7.99 13.30 -3.27
CA CYS A 81 8.24 12.41 -4.41
C CYS A 81 9.50 12.85 -5.18
N GLU A 82 9.61 14.13 -5.51
CA GLU A 82 10.80 14.68 -6.20
C GLU A 82 12.09 14.45 -5.39
N ARG A 83 12.07 14.79 -4.11
CA ARG A 83 13.23 14.62 -3.21
C ARG A 83 13.67 13.16 -3.07
N LEU A 84 12.73 12.21 -3.10
CA LEU A 84 12.99 10.78 -3.02
C LEU A 84 13.28 10.15 -4.39
N GLY A 85 13.21 10.89 -5.48
CA GLY A 85 13.40 10.40 -6.84
C GLY A 85 12.30 9.45 -7.31
N VAL A 86 11.09 9.56 -6.75
CA VAL A 86 9.93 8.75 -7.10
C VAL A 86 9.06 9.51 -8.09
N LYS A 87 8.75 8.87 -9.21
CA LYS A 87 7.87 9.48 -10.21
C LYS A 87 6.41 9.46 -9.71
N LEU A 88 5.77 10.62 -9.73
CA LEU A 88 4.37 10.75 -9.35
C LEU A 88 3.46 10.75 -10.59
N PHE A 89 2.45 9.89 -10.59
CA PHE A 89 1.35 9.89 -11.54
C PHE A 89 0.05 10.25 -10.82
N VAL A 90 -0.55 11.36 -11.23
CA VAL A 90 -1.87 11.78 -10.72
C VAL A 90 -2.92 11.37 -11.75
N LEU A 91 -3.89 10.57 -11.31
CA LEU A 91 -4.97 10.11 -12.19
C LEU A 91 -5.92 11.25 -12.56
N PRO A 92 -6.40 11.29 -13.82
CA PRO A 92 -7.45 12.20 -14.20
C PRO A 92 -8.72 11.98 -13.35
N PRO A 93 -9.49 13.03 -13.07
CA PRO A 93 -10.77 12.89 -12.37
C PRO A 93 -11.68 11.86 -13.06
N ARG A 94 -12.40 11.08 -12.24
CA ARG A 94 -13.36 10.07 -12.73
C ARG A 94 -12.74 8.93 -13.55
N SER A 95 -11.55 8.49 -13.19
CA SER A 95 -10.87 7.36 -13.84
C SER A 95 -10.78 6.11 -12.95
N PRO A 96 -11.91 5.55 -12.42
CA PRO A 96 -11.90 4.46 -11.45
C PRO A 96 -11.24 3.18 -11.97
N LYS A 97 -11.28 2.94 -13.27
CA LYS A 97 -10.65 1.76 -13.88
C LYS A 97 -9.14 1.71 -13.70
N LEU A 98 -8.49 2.85 -13.50
CA LEU A 98 -7.04 2.96 -13.35
C LEU A 98 -6.58 2.76 -11.90
N ASN A 99 -7.50 2.79 -10.91
CA ASN A 99 -7.21 2.62 -9.47
C ASN A 99 -7.67 1.28 -8.90
N GLY A 100 -8.06 0.35 -9.77
CA GLY A 100 -8.75 -0.89 -9.41
C GLY A 100 -7.97 -1.84 -8.49
N HIS A 101 -6.64 -1.76 -8.41
CA HIS A 101 -5.83 -2.61 -7.52
C HIS A 101 -5.91 -2.15 -6.07
N VAL A 102 -5.72 -0.86 -5.82
CA VAL A 102 -5.82 -0.30 -4.47
C VAL A 102 -7.27 -0.34 -3.96
N GLU A 103 -8.26 -0.11 -4.82
CA GLU A 103 -9.68 -0.25 -4.46
C GLU A 103 -10.02 -1.69 -4.04
N ARG A 104 -9.49 -2.69 -4.76
CA ARG A 104 -9.67 -4.10 -4.41
C ARG A 104 -9.01 -4.43 -3.08
N MET A 105 -7.82 -3.92 -2.83
CA MET A 105 -7.13 -4.08 -1.55
C MET A 105 -7.92 -3.42 -0.42
N GLN A 106 -8.41 -2.20 -0.59
CA GLN A 106 -9.27 -1.51 0.38
C GLN A 106 -10.54 -2.30 0.69
N ARG A 107 -11.15 -2.94 -0.30
CA ARG A 107 -12.27 -3.86 -0.08
C ARG A 107 -11.86 -5.03 0.80
N THR A 108 -10.70 -5.64 0.55
CA THR A 108 -10.16 -6.71 1.38
C THR A 108 -9.96 -6.25 2.84
N PHE A 109 -9.43 -5.05 3.07
CA PHE A 109 -9.34 -4.49 4.43
C PHE A 109 -10.71 -4.32 5.09
N ARG A 110 -11.70 -3.82 4.35
CA ARG A 110 -13.07 -3.70 4.88
C ARG A 110 -13.64 -5.06 5.26
N ASP A 111 -13.47 -6.06 4.43
CA ASP A 111 -14.09 -7.39 4.57
C ASP A 111 -13.36 -8.26 5.62
N GLU A 112 -12.06 -8.09 5.81
CA GLU A 112 -11.25 -8.99 6.65
C GLU A 112 -10.74 -8.32 7.94
N PHE A 113 -10.36 -7.04 7.89
CA PHE A 113 -9.78 -6.33 9.02
C PHE A 113 -10.81 -5.51 9.81
N TYR A 114 -11.62 -4.70 9.12
CA TYR A 114 -12.57 -3.77 9.74
C TYR A 114 -13.93 -4.41 10.13
N THR A 115 -14.07 -5.72 10.02
CA THR A 115 -15.29 -6.45 10.40
C THR A 115 -15.40 -6.74 11.92
N ARG A 116 -14.35 -6.45 12.68
CA ARG A 116 -14.26 -6.75 14.12
C ARG A 116 -14.22 -5.45 14.91
N PRO A 117 -14.60 -5.46 16.20
CA PRO A 117 -14.34 -4.35 17.08
C PRO A 117 -12.84 -4.06 17.14
N LEU A 118 -12.47 -2.81 16.87
CA LEU A 118 -11.09 -2.34 16.83
C LEU A 118 -10.92 -1.19 17.83
N PRO A 119 -9.69 -0.99 18.37
CA PRO A 119 -9.42 0.16 19.22
C PRO A 119 -9.52 1.46 18.41
N SER A 120 -10.03 2.51 19.04
CA SER A 120 -10.09 3.86 18.43
C SER A 120 -8.79 4.64 18.54
N GLN A 121 -7.90 4.26 19.47
CA GLN A 121 -6.58 4.88 19.60
C GLN A 121 -5.68 4.49 18.43
N ILE A 122 -5.18 5.49 17.71
CA ILE A 122 -4.36 5.30 16.50
C ILE A 122 -3.15 4.37 16.73
N PRO A 123 -2.33 4.49 17.78
CA PRO A 123 -1.18 3.59 17.97
C PRO A 123 -1.56 2.12 18.14
N GLU A 124 -2.65 1.84 18.87
CA GLU A 124 -3.13 0.48 19.08
C GLU A 124 -3.77 -0.10 17.82
N LEU A 125 -4.53 0.72 17.10
CA LEU A 125 -5.10 0.35 15.82
C LEU A 125 -4.01 0.05 14.78
N GLN A 126 -2.99 0.91 14.70
CA GLN A 126 -1.84 0.71 13.81
C GLN A 126 -1.12 -0.61 14.10
N LYS A 127 -0.90 -0.93 15.38
CA LYS A 127 -0.29 -2.20 15.76
C LYS A 127 -1.08 -3.42 15.28
N LYS A 128 -2.41 -3.35 15.36
CA LYS A 128 -3.28 -4.43 14.82
C LYS A 128 -3.24 -4.47 13.30
N LEU A 129 -3.21 -3.31 12.65
CA LEU A 129 -3.08 -3.21 11.20
C LEU A 129 -1.74 -3.76 10.71
N ASP A 130 -0.64 -3.47 11.40
CA ASP A 130 0.69 -4.01 11.07
C ASP A 130 0.73 -5.54 11.17
N ALA A 131 0.10 -6.12 12.17
CA ALA A 131 -0.02 -7.58 12.30
C ALA A 131 -0.86 -8.19 11.16
N TYR A 132 -1.95 -7.51 10.75
CA TYR A 132 -2.74 -7.93 9.60
C TYR A 132 -1.96 -7.80 8.28
N LEU A 133 -1.19 -6.73 8.11
CA LEU A 133 -0.33 -6.53 6.93
C LEU A 133 0.77 -7.60 6.82
N ASP A 134 1.33 -8.01 7.95
CA ASP A 134 2.29 -9.13 7.97
C ASP A 134 1.63 -10.41 7.46
N HIS A 135 0.45 -10.76 7.99
CA HIS A 135 -0.35 -11.87 7.47
C HIS A 135 -0.70 -11.70 5.98
N TYR A 136 -1.14 -10.52 5.56
CA TYR A 136 -1.49 -10.22 4.17
C TYR A 136 -0.32 -10.46 3.21
N ASN A 137 0.87 -10.02 3.58
CA ASN A 137 2.04 -10.09 2.72
C ASN A 137 2.76 -11.45 2.76
N ARG A 138 2.66 -12.21 3.88
CA ARG A 138 3.42 -13.46 4.08
C ARG A 138 2.61 -14.73 3.93
N GLU A 139 1.32 -14.68 4.22
CA GLU A 139 0.52 -15.90 4.37
C GLU A 139 -0.76 -15.90 3.52
N ARG A 140 -1.36 -14.71 3.29
CA ARG A 140 -2.64 -14.62 2.60
C ARG A 140 -2.48 -14.96 1.11
N PRO A 141 -3.17 -16.02 0.61
CA PRO A 141 -3.06 -16.41 -0.79
C PRO A 141 -3.77 -15.41 -1.71
N HIS A 142 -3.14 -15.08 -2.83
CA HIS A 142 -3.68 -14.19 -3.85
C HIS A 142 -3.92 -14.93 -5.16
N ARG A 143 -5.16 -14.92 -5.64
CA ARG A 143 -5.49 -15.57 -6.92
C ARG A 143 -4.65 -15.03 -8.09
N ALA A 144 -4.35 -13.74 -8.10
CA ALA A 144 -3.52 -13.10 -9.13
C ALA A 144 -2.05 -13.52 -9.09
N LEU A 145 -1.62 -14.19 -8.01
CA LEU A 145 -0.27 -14.71 -7.80
C LEU A 145 -0.26 -16.26 -7.75
N ASN A 146 -1.23 -16.89 -8.41
CA ASN A 146 -1.39 -18.35 -8.43
C ASN A 146 -1.50 -18.99 -7.03
N GLY A 147 -2.09 -18.25 -6.07
CA GLY A 147 -2.27 -18.72 -4.70
C GLY A 147 -1.11 -18.41 -3.76
N LEU A 148 -0.04 -17.80 -4.24
CA LEU A 148 1.07 -17.36 -3.40
C LEU A 148 0.71 -16.07 -2.65
N ALA A 149 1.34 -15.87 -1.49
CA ALA A 149 1.36 -14.58 -0.82
C ALA A 149 2.34 -13.61 -1.52
N PRO A 150 2.19 -12.29 -1.38
CA PRO A 150 3.05 -11.30 -2.04
C PRO A 150 4.55 -11.52 -1.85
N LEU A 151 5.01 -11.82 -0.63
CA LEU A 151 6.43 -12.03 -0.36
C LEU A 151 6.93 -13.40 -0.81
N GLU A 152 6.08 -14.44 -0.83
CA GLU A 152 6.41 -15.73 -1.44
C GLU A 152 6.60 -15.58 -2.95
N PHE A 153 5.69 -14.85 -3.60
CA PHE A 153 5.80 -14.56 -5.04
C PHE A 153 7.07 -13.77 -5.35
N LEU A 154 7.40 -12.76 -4.55
CA LEU A 154 8.64 -11.99 -4.71
C LEU A 154 9.88 -12.88 -4.58
N ALA A 155 9.94 -13.75 -3.58
CA ALA A 155 11.06 -14.68 -3.37
C ALA A 155 11.26 -15.62 -4.57
N MET A 156 10.17 -16.20 -5.06
CA MET A 156 10.19 -17.06 -6.27
C MET A 156 10.76 -16.32 -7.49
N MET A 157 10.33 -15.08 -7.73
CA MET A 157 10.83 -14.27 -8.85
C MET A 157 12.32 -13.92 -8.72
N GLN A 158 12.82 -13.73 -7.50
CA GLN A 158 14.24 -13.46 -7.24
C GLN A 158 15.09 -14.70 -7.50
N GLU A 159 14.63 -15.89 -7.12
CA GLU A 159 15.30 -17.16 -7.38
C GLU A 159 15.38 -17.47 -8.89
N GLU A 160 14.30 -17.24 -9.63
CA GLU A 160 14.27 -17.41 -11.10
C GLU A 160 15.21 -16.44 -11.82
N SER A 161 15.43 -15.24 -11.26
CA SER A 161 16.28 -14.20 -11.83
C SER A 161 17.75 -14.34 -11.45
N ALA A 162 18.08 -15.23 -10.48
CA ALA A 162 19.46 -15.50 -10.10
C ALA A 162 20.18 -16.26 -11.23
N PRO A 163 21.39 -15.82 -11.65
CA PRO A 163 22.13 -16.55 -12.66
C PRO A 163 22.43 -17.96 -12.17
N GLN A 164 21.96 -18.96 -12.91
CA GLN A 164 22.39 -20.35 -12.67
C GLN A 164 23.90 -20.40 -12.83
N SER A 165 24.63 -20.44 -11.72
CA SER A 165 26.06 -20.74 -11.74
C SER A 165 26.21 -22.18 -12.20
N HIS A 166 26.42 -22.36 -13.49
CA HIS A 166 26.90 -23.64 -14.01
C HIS A 166 28.27 -23.91 -13.38
N MET A 167 28.26 -24.75 -12.36
CA MET A 167 29.49 -25.42 -11.94
C MET A 167 29.92 -26.33 -13.10
N CYS A 168 30.95 -25.89 -13.80
CA CYS A 168 31.75 -26.79 -14.62
C CYS A 168 32.65 -27.65 -13.74
#